data_42e7e96f9c340f9c5afd459a0f46fbc0
#
_entry.id   42e7e96f9c340f9c5afd459a0f46fbc0
#
_cell.length_a   1.000
_cell.length_b   1.000
_cell.length_c   1.000
_cell.angle_alpha   90.00
_cell.angle_beta   90.00
_cell.angle_gamma   90.00
#
_symmetry.space_group_name_H-M   'P 1'
#
loop_
_entity.id
_entity.type
_entity.pdbx_description
1 polymer ?
#
loop_
_entity_poly.entity_id
_entity_poly.type
_entity_poly.pdbx_seq_one_letter_code
_entity_poly.pdbx_strand_id
1 'polypeptide(L)'
;INLAFSWLPEFDLIWSTWVGLIFVLRDMVQTRIGHWSLLPMIAACLISWMLGDPFVAAASALAFATSETIDWLVFTITKRPLRDRLWISSACSIPIDTAVFCLMLGLYAPSIWFAAIASKFFGVTMVYIAMTMRARSVVA
;
A
#
# COMPACT_ATOMS: atom_id res chain seq x y z
N ILE A 1 -8.94 3.58 -6.57
CA ILE A 1 -9.36 3.17 -5.23
C ILE A 1 -10.11 4.30 -4.54
N ASN A 2 -9.59 5.52 -4.45
CA ASN A 2 -10.30 6.65 -3.81
C ASN A 2 -11.70 6.89 -4.37
N LEU A 3 -11.88 6.80 -5.70
CA LEU A 3 -13.20 6.83 -6.33
C LEU A 3 -14.09 5.66 -5.90
N ALA A 4 -13.53 4.48 -5.77
CA ALA A 4 -14.25 3.29 -5.34
C ALA A 4 -14.73 3.42 -3.88
N PHE A 5 -13.92 3.94 -2.99
CA PHE A 5 -14.34 4.27 -1.62
C PHE A 5 -15.49 5.29 -1.57
N SER A 6 -15.45 6.31 -2.45
CA SER A 6 -16.50 7.32 -2.51
C SER A 6 -17.83 6.79 -3.05
N TRP A 7 -17.78 5.82 -3.97
CA TRP A 7 -18.97 5.30 -4.67
C TRP A 7 -19.58 4.07 -4.01
N LEU A 8 -18.77 3.22 -3.40
CA LEU A 8 -19.17 1.94 -2.82
C LEU A 8 -18.49 1.71 -1.46
N PRO A 9 -18.85 2.48 -0.42
CA PRO A 9 -18.23 2.35 0.89
C PRO A 9 -18.50 1.00 1.57
N GLU A 10 -19.56 0.29 1.16
CA GLU A 10 -19.94 -1.03 1.70
C GLU A 10 -18.86 -2.10 1.45
N PHE A 11 -17.95 -1.89 0.51
CA PHE A 11 -16.88 -2.81 0.14
C PHE A 11 -15.49 -2.44 0.70
N ASP A 12 -15.44 -1.71 1.80
CA ASP A 12 -14.19 -1.20 2.40
C ASP A 12 -13.12 -2.28 2.60
N LEU A 13 -13.50 -3.48 3.04
CA LEU A 13 -12.55 -4.58 3.23
C LEU A 13 -11.95 -5.07 1.90
N ILE A 14 -12.76 -5.11 0.86
CA ILE A 14 -12.31 -5.51 -0.49
C ILE A 14 -11.35 -4.45 -1.02
N TRP A 15 -11.72 -3.17 -0.94
CA TRP A 15 -10.86 -2.08 -1.38
C TRP A 15 -9.54 -2.03 -0.61
N SER A 16 -9.59 -2.22 0.71
CA SER A 16 -8.39 -2.29 1.55
C SER A 16 -7.48 -3.46 1.19
N THR A 17 -8.03 -4.61 0.80
CA THR A 17 -7.24 -5.74 0.28
C THR A 17 -6.54 -5.38 -1.03
N TRP A 18 -7.25 -4.70 -1.96
CA TRP A 18 -6.66 -4.19 -3.19
C TRP A 18 -5.54 -3.18 -2.93
N VAL A 19 -5.68 -2.33 -1.92
CA VAL A 19 -4.59 -1.43 -1.50
C VAL A 19 -3.36 -2.23 -1.10
N GLY A 20 -3.52 -3.30 -0.32
CA GLY A 20 -2.42 -4.20 0.05
C GLY A 20 -1.71 -4.81 -1.17
N LEU A 21 -2.48 -5.24 -2.18
CA LEU A 21 -1.91 -5.73 -3.45
C LEU A 21 -1.14 -4.64 -4.20
N ILE A 22 -1.65 -3.42 -4.22
CA ILE A 22 -1.01 -2.27 -4.87
C ILE A 22 0.33 -1.95 -4.21
N PHE A 23 0.46 -2.03 -2.87
CA PHE A 23 1.75 -1.86 -2.18
C PHE A 23 2.82 -2.80 -2.76
N VAL A 24 2.49 -4.07 -2.90
CA VAL A 24 3.45 -5.06 -3.44
C VAL A 24 3.76 -4.81 -4.91
N LEU A 25 2.75 -4.49 -5.73
CA LEU A 25 2.96 -4.17 -7.15
C LEU A 25 3.85 -2.94 -7.31
N ARG A 26 3.64 -1.92 -6.50
CA ARG A 26 4.48 -0.72 -6.44
C ARG A 26 5.94 -1.08 -6.18
N ASP A 27 6.20 -1.86 -5.15
CA ASP A 27 7.55 -2.26 -4.76
C ASP A 27 8.23 -3.10 -5.86
N MET A 28 7.46 -3.98 -6.52
CA MET A 28 7.96 -4.74 -7.67
C MET A 28 8.33 -3.83 -8.85
N VAL A 29 7.52 -2.83 -9.13
CA VAL A 29 7.81 -1.84 -10.19
C VAL A 29 9.02 -1.00 -9.82
N GLN A 30 9.09 -0.53 -8.59
CA GLN A 30 10.21 0.27 -8.09
C GLN A 30 11.55 -0.48 -8.18
N THR A 31 11.57 -1.80 -7.94
CA THR A 31 12.79 -2.60 -8.10
C THR A 31 13.26 -2.71 -9.55
N ARG A 32 12.36 -2.53 -10.52
CA ARG A 32 12.69 -2.60 -11.97
C ARG A 32 13.06 -1.25 -12.57
N ILE A 33 12.33 -0.21 -12.25
CA ILE A 33 12.48 1.12 -12.86
C ILE A 33 12.99 2.19 -11.88
N GLY A 34 13.29 1.79 -10.63
CA GLY A 34 13.85 2.69 -9.61
C GLY A 34 12.93 3.87 -9.31
N HIS A 35 13.52 5.07 -9.18
CA HIS A 35 12.78 6.29 -8.83
C HIS A 35 11.77 6.77 -9.88
N TRP A 36 11.84 6.28 -11.12
CA TRP A 36 10.86 6.58 -12.17
C TRP A 36 9.46 6.08 -11.83
N SER A 37 9.31 5.15 -10.88
CA SER A 37 8.02 4.70 -10.36
C SER A 37 7.21 5.83 -9.71
N LEU A 38 7.84 6.91 -9.28
CA LEU A 38 7.15 8.07 -8.70
C LEU A 38 6.27 8.81 -9.72
N LEU A 39 6.63 8.82 -11.01
CA LEU A 39 5.86 9.53 -12.03
C LEU A 39 4.42 9.00 -12.18
N PRO A 40 4.18 7.69 -12.41
CA PRO A 40 2.81 7.17 -12.48
C PRO A 40 2.05 7.35 -11.17
N MET A 41 2.72 7.41 -10.04
CA MET A 41 2.09 7.60 -8.75
C MET A 41 1.65 9.05 -8.55
N ILE A 42 2.47 10.02 -8.94
CA ILE A 42 2.08 11.44 -8.95
C ILE A 42 0.90 11.64 -9.92
N ALA A 43 0.94 11.03 -11.10
CA ALA A 43 -0.17 11.09 -12.05
C ALA A 43 -1.46 10.50 -11.46
N ALA A 44 -1.39 9.36 -10.77
CA ALA A 44 -2.53 8.77 -10.09
C ALA A 44 -3.09 9.66 -8.98
N CYS A 45 -2.23 10.34 -8.20
CA CYS A 45 -2.66 11.31 -7.20
C CYS A 45 -3.38 12.52 -7.83
N LEU A 46 -2.86 13.05 -8.93
CA LEU A 46 -3.49 14.16 -9.65
C LEU A 46 -4.85 13.77 -10.23
N ILE A 47 -4.96 12.60 -10.85
CA ILE A 47 -6.23 12.06 -11.36
C ILE A 47 -7.22 11.86 -10.21
N SER A 48 -6.78 11.31 -9.08
CA SER A 48 -7.62 11.12 -7.90
C SER A 48 -8.11 12.46 -7.33
N TRP A 49 -7.26 13.49 -7.34
CA TRP A 49 -7.63 14.84 -6.92
C TRP A 49 -8.68 15.47 -7.83
N MET A 50 -8.57 15.26 -9.14
CA MET A 50 -9.50 15.84 -10.12
C MET A 50 -10.87 15.15 -10.15
N LEU A 51 -10.92 13.85 -9.89
CA LEU A 51 -12.12 13.02 -10.06
C LEU A 51 -12.78 12.62 -8.74
N GLY A 52 -12.06 12.67 -7.64
CA GLY A 52 -12.53 12.28 -6.30
C GLY A 52 -12.75 13.47 -5.38
N ASP A 53 -13.03 13.17 -4.12
CA ASP A 53 -13.03 14.17 -3.06
C ASP A 53 -11.60 14.68 -2.83
N PRO A 54 -11.34 16.01 -2.95
CA PRO A 54 -10.00 16.56 -2.80
C PRO A 54 -9.38 16.30 -1.42
N PHE A 55 -10.19 16.24 -0.38
CA PHE A 55 -9.72 15.98 0.98
C PHE A 55 -9.26 14.52 1.14
N VAL A 56 -10.01 13.56 0.61
CA VAL A 56 -9.64 12.15 0.59
C VAL A 56 -8.39 11.93 -0.27
N ALA A 57 -8.29 12.62 -1.40
CA ALA A 57 -7.12 12.56 -2.27
C ALA A 57 -5.86 13.10 -1.57
N ALA A 58 -5.98 14.22 -0.82
CA ALA A 58 -4.89 14.77 -0.03
C ALA A 58 -4.47 13.83 1.10
N ALA A 59 -5.43 13.23 1.83
CA ALA A 59 -5.16 12.26 2.87
C ALA A 59 -4.42 11.03 2.32
N SER A 60 -4.85 10.50 1.17
CA SER A 60 -4.17 9.40 0.48
C SER A 60 -2.77 9.77 0.02
N ALA A 61 -2.57 10.97 -0.54
CA ALA A 61 -1.26 11.43 -1.00
C ALA A 61 -0.27 11.57 0.18
N LEU A 62 -0.74 12.09 1.31
CA LEU A 62 0.09 12.24 2.51
C LEU A 62 0.43 10.88 3.12
N ALA A 63 -0.55 10.00 3.27
CA ALA A 63 -0.34 8.63 3.75
C ALA A 63 0.67 7.89 2.87
N PHE A 64 0.49 8.01 1.55
CA PHE A 64 1.39 7.45 0.56
C PHE A 64 2.81 8.02 0.68
N ALA A 65 3.01 9.34 0.72
CA ALA A 65 4.33 9.95 0.85
C ALA A 65 5.05 9.50 2.12
N THR A 66 4.31 9.36 3.23
CA THR A 66 4.84 8.87 4.51
C THR A 66 5.27 7.41 4.40
N SER A 67 4.42 6.55 3.84
CA SER A 67 4.72 5.13 3.67
C SER A 67 5.91 4.91 2.72
N GLU A 68 6.02 5.70 1.65
CA GLU A 68 7.13 5.66 0.71
C GLU A 68 8.47 6.02 1.37
N THR A 69 8.46 7.01 2.25
CA THR A 69 9.65 7.39 3.02
C THR A 69 10.12 6.24 3.90
N ILE A 70 9.18 5.54 4.55
CA ILE A 70 9.48 4.39 5.41
C ILE A 70 10.00 3.22 4.59
N ASP A 71 9.36 2.92 3.46
CA ASP A 71 9.80 1.88 2.55
C ASP A 71 11.22 2.14 2.06
N TRP A 72 11.52 3.37 1.66
CA TRP A 72 12.86 3.76 1.24
C TRP A 72 13.88 3.57 2.39
N LEU A 73 13.51 3.93 3.61
CA LEU A 73 14.36 3.76 4.79
C LEU A 73 14.62 2.27 5.08
N VAL A 74 13.56 1.46 5.12
CA VAL A 74 13.64 0.01 5.31
C VAL A 74 14.48 -0.64 4.21
N PHE A 75 14.27 -0.23 2.96
CA PHE A 75 15.01 -0.69 1.80
C PHE A 75 16.50 -0.39 1.90
N THR A 76 16.86 0.79 2.40
CA THR A 76 18.25 1.22 2.52
C THR A 76 18.98 0.48 3.65
N ILE A 77 18.30 0.23 4.77
CA ILE A 77 18.88 -0.40 5.95
C ILE A 77 18.90 -1.93 5.82
N THR A 78 17.86 -2.53 5.21
CA THR A 78 17.67 -3.97 5.18
C THR A 78 18.25 -4.58 3.90
N LYS A 79 19.49 -5.05 3.94
CA LYS A 79 20.17 -5.74 2.81
C LYS A 79 19.70 -7.20 2.62
N ARG A 80 18.39 -7.47 2.68
CA ARG A 80 17.83 -8.82 2.56
C ARG A 80 17.34 -9.13 1.14
N PRO A 81 17.07 -10.41 0.79
CA PRO A 81 16.43 -10.78 -0.46
C PRO A 81 15.12 -10.03 -0.69
N LEU A 82 14.80 -9.73 -1.95
CA LEU A 82 13.65 -8.91 -2.33
C LEU A 82 12.33 -9.34 -1.66
N ARG A 83 12.08 -10.65 -1.62
CA ARG A 83 10.86 -11.22 -1.03
C ARG A 83 10.68 -10.85 0.45
N ASP A 84 11.71 -11.08 1.26
CA ASP A 84 11.66 -10.81 2.70
C ASP A 84 11.57 -9.30 2.96
N ARG A 85 12.23 -8.52 2.11
CA ARG A 85 12.22 -7.07 2.17
C ARG A 85 10.85 -6.48 1.85
N LEU A 86 10.15 -7.00 0.83
CA LEU A 86 8.77 -6.61 0.51
C LEU A 86 7.84 -6.80 1.70
N TRP A 87 7.96 -7.94 2.39
CA TRP A 87 7.11 -8.22 3.53
C TRP A 87 7.43 -7.34 4.74
N ILE A 88 8.72 -7.14 5.06
CA ILE A 88 9.17 -6.29 6.18
C ILE A 88 8.79 -4.83 5.93
N SER A 89 9.03 -4.33 4.73
CA SER A 89 8.68 -2.98 4.31
C SER A 89 7.16 -2.74 4.46
N SER A 90 6.35 -3.64 3.91
CA SER A 90 4.90 -3.55 4.04
C SER A 90 4.44 -3.65 5.51
N ALA A 91 5.09 -4.48 6.32
CA ALA A 91 4.76 -4.60 7.74
C ALA A 91 4.99 -3.30 8.52
N CYS A 92 5.99 -2.52 8.12
CA CYS A 92 6.27 -1.21 8.72
C CYS A 92 5.37 -0.10 8.14
N SER A 93 5.15 -0.10 6.82
CA SER A 93 4.46 1.00 6.13
C SER A 93 2.93 0.94 6.27
N ILE A 94 2.32 -0.26 6.27
CA ILE A 94 0.86 -0.42 6.35
C ILE A 94 0.23 0.22 7.60
N PRO A 95 0.73 -0.01 8.82
CA PRO A 95 0.16 0.61 10.01
C PRO A 95 0.25 2.14 9.97
N ILE A 96 1.34 2.67 9.45
CA ILE A 96 1.60 4.11 9.40
C ILE A 96 0.75 4.76 8.31
N ASP A 97 0.70 4.17 7.12
CA ASP A 97 -0.19 4.60 6.04
C ASP A 97 -1.65 4.65 6.51
N THR A 98 -2.11 3.59 7.17
CA THR A 98 -3.47 3.52 7.70
C THR A 98 -3.71 4.56 8.80
N ALA A 99 -2.75 4.75 9.71
CA ALA A 99 -2.85 5.75 10.75
C ALA A 99 -2.96 7.17 10.18
N VAL A 100 -2.07 7.53 9.25
CA VAL A 100 -2.09 8.86 8.61
C VAL A 100 -3.40 9.08 7.88
N PHE A 101 -3.85 8.10 7.10
CA PHE A 101 -5.11 8.17 6.34
C PHE A 101 -6.32 8.34 7.27
N CYS A 102 -6.45 7.48 8.29
CA CYS A 102 -7.56 7.54 9.23
C CYS A 102 -7.57 8.81 10.07
N LEU A 103 -6.41 9.28 10.51
CA LEU A 103 -6.29 10.53 11.26
C LEU A 103 -6.73 11.73 10.41
N MET A 104 -6.32 11.79 9.15
CA MET A 104 -6.71 12.86 8.24
C MET A 104 -8.22 12.88 7.97
N LEU A 105 -8.85 11.72 7.90
CA LEU A 105 -10.29 11.58 7.68
C LEU A 105 -11.13 11.66 8.96
N GLY A 106 -10.52 11.80 10.14
CA GLY A 106 -11.22 11.81 11.41
C GLY A 106 -11.84 10.47 11.82
N LEU A 107 -11.31 9.37 11.29
CA LEU A 107 -11.77 8.01 11.58
C LEU A 107 -11.05 7.46 12.82
N TYR A 108 -11.58 7.70 13.99
CA TYR A 108 -10.92 7.35 15.27
C TYR A 108 -11.35 5.99 15.84
N ALA A 109 -12.26 5.27 15.18
CA ALA A 109 -12.72 3.98 15.67
C ALA A 109 -11.63 2.90 15.52
N PRO A 110 -11.15 2.26 16.62
CA PRO A 110 -10.11 1.25 16.56
C PRO A 110 -10.46 0.05 15.65
N SER A 111 -11.75 -0.30 15.59
CA SER A 111 -12.22 -1.38 14.72
C SER A 111 -11.95 -1.11 13.24
N ILE A 112 -12.10 0.13 12.78
CA ILE A 112 -11.82 0.54 11.40
C ILE A 112 -10.30 0.40 11.13
N TRP A 113 -9.47 0.85 12.06
CA TRP A 113 -8.01 0.75 11.92
C TRP A 113 -7.55 -0.70 11.82
N PHE A 114 -8.02 -1.56 12.75
CA PHE A 114 -7.67 -2.98 12.74
C PHE A 114 -8.16 -3.69 11.46
N ALA A 115 -9.37 -3.41 11.03
CA ALA A 115 -9.92 -3.99 9.80
C ALA A 115 -9.12 -3.55 8.57
N ALA A 116 -8.78 -2.28 8.45
CA ALA A 116 -7.99 -1.74 7.33
C ALA A 116 -6.55 -2.29 7.34
N ILE A 117 -5.90 -2.39 8.49
CA ILE A 117 -4.57 -2.98 8.62
C ILE A 117 -4.61 -4.46 8.27
N ALA A 118 -5.54 -5.23 8.83
CA ALA A 118 -5.64 -6.66 8.62
C ALA A 118 -5.91 -7.01 7.15
N SER A 119 -6.81 -6.28 6.46
CA SER A 119 -7.11 -6.52 5.05
C SER A 119 -5.95 -6.18 4.13
N LYS A 120 -5.19 -5.11 4.41
CA LYS A 120 -3.96 -4.79 3.67
C LYS A 120 -2.89 -5.87 3.86
N PHE A 121 -2.68 -6.32 5.11
CA PHE A 121 -1.76 -7.42 5.41
C PHE A 121 -2.18 -8.73 4.73
N PHE A 122 -3.45 -9.01 4.67
CA PHE A 122 -3.97 -10.17 3.94
C PHE A 122 -3.56 -10.11 2.46
N GLY A 123 -3.75 -8.99 1.79
CA GLY A 123 -3.33 -8.78 0.40
C GLY A 123 -1.83 -9.00 0.20
N VAL A 124 -0.99 -8.40 1.04
CA VAL A 124 0.48 -8.56 0.98
C VAL A 124 0.90 -10.01 1.23
N THR A 125 0.29 -10.66 2.22
CA THR A 125 0.62 -12.05 2.58
C THR A 125 0.24 -13.03 1.47
N MET A 126 -0.89 -12.83 0.80
CA MET A 126 -1.27 -13.64 -0.37
C MET A 126 -0.20 -13.59 -1.47
N VAL A 127 0.30 -12.38 -1.78
CA VAL A 127 1.36 -12.25 -2.79
C VAL A 127 2.67 -12.87 -2.32
N TYR A 128 3.05 -12.69 -1.06
CA TYR A 128 4.23 -13.32 -0.48
C TYR A 128 4.19 -14.85 -0.59
N ILE A 129 3.05 -15.46 -0.28
CA ILE A 129 2.83 -16.90 -0.42
C ILE A 129 2.95 -17.32 -1.89
N ALA A 130 2.29 -16.61 -2.81
CA ALA A 130 2.32 -16.90 -4.23
C ALA A 130 3.76 -16.84 -4.79
N MET A 131 4.54 -15.82 -4.40
CA MET A 131 5.96 -15.70 -4.79
C MET A 131 6.80 -16.86 -4.23
N THR A 132 6.52 -17.28 -3.00
CA THR A 132 7.25 -18.38 -2.36
C THR A 132 6.95 -19.72 -3.03
N MET A 133 5.69 -19.98 -3.37
CA MET A 133 5.28 -21.19 -4.08
C MET A 133 5.91 -21.24 -5.48
N ARG A 134 5.91 -20.13 -6.20
CA ARG A 134 6.53 -20.04 -7.53
C ARG A 134 8.05 -20.26 -7.48
N ALA A 135 8.73 -19.73 -6.47
CA ALA A 135 10.15 -19.94 -6.30
C ALA A 135 10.49 -21.43 -6.04
N ARG A 136 9.66 -22.15 -5.32
CA ARG A 136 9.83 -23.58 -5.05
C ARG A 136 9.59 -24.44 -6.31
N SER A 137 8.62 -24.10 -7.16
CA SER A 137 8.31 -24.84 -8.38
C SER A 137 9.37 -24.69 -9.48
N VAL A 138 10.25 -23.71 -9.39
CA VAL A 138 11.36 -23.49 -10.35
C VAL A 138 12.62 -24.27 -9.94
N VAL A 139 12.71 -24.69 -8.67
CA VAL A 139 13.87 -25.41 -8.12
C VAL A 139 13.61 -26.93 -8.05
N ALA A 140 12.37 -27.37 -8.21
CA ALA A 140 11.97 -28.77 -8.34
C ALA A 140 11.91 -29.22 -9.78
#